data_76639b7a5b1b809dbecf078f273ce677
#
_entry.id   76639b7a5b1b809dbecf078f273ce677
#
_cell.length_a   1.000
_cell.length_b   1.000
_cell.length_c   1.000
_cell.angle_alpha   90.00
_cell.angle_beta   90.00
_cell.angle_gamma   90.00
#
_symmetry.space_group_name_H-M   'P 1'
#
loop_
_entity.id
_entity.type
_entity.pdbx_description
1 polymer ?
#
loop_
_entity_poly.entity_id
_entity_poly.type
_entity_poly.pdbx_seq_one_letter_code
_entity_poly.pdbx_strand_id
1 'polypeptide(L)'
;MEALQREYEKLLNAQRFDPRELDYSVLERHISQLTLLSQVSNSGITVFDMYTRRHAFASYNFAELFQYDLESIATEDSDYFTGRIHPDDRKELHRNGIACLRYLMDHKELAPDVKLIDEYRVDVGGRYVRVIEQFQVLEFDRSGNIWLSLSILDVSPNQGTEGSQLLNYRTGEVFPLPTPEVSSLSSREREILRLISRGKLSKEIADQLNISVHTVNTHRQHILEKLNADNSMEAVRYASARGLLT
;
A
#
# COMPACT_ATOMS: atom_id res chain seq x y z
N MET A 1 -11.70 2.26 -7.65
CA MET A 1 -10.44 1.93 -8.33
C MET A 1 -9.96 3.05 -9.25
N GLU A 2 -10.74 3.53 -10.23
CA GLU A 2 -10.29 4.59 -11.17
C GLU A 2 -9.77 5.88 -10.51
N ALA A 3 -10.35 6.34 -9.40
CA ALA A 3 -9.89 7.53 -8.70
C ALA A 3 -8.51 7.32 -8.06
N LEU A 4 -8.28 6.17 -7.44
CA LEU A 4 -6.99 5.79 -6.85
C LEU A 4 -5.92 5.63 -7.94
N GLN A 5 -6.28 5.00 -9.06
CA GLN A 5 -5.38 4.85 -10.20
C GLN A 5 -4.93 6.22 -10.72
N ARG A 6 -5.87 7.16 -10.93
CA ARG A 6 -5.54 8.54 -11.36
C ARG A 6 -4.66 9.28 -10.35
N GLU A 7 -4.87 9.06 -9.06
CA GLU A 7 -4.06 9.66 -8.00
C GLU A 7 -2.63 9.10 -8.00
N TYR A 8 -2.49 7.79 -8.13
CA TYR A 8 -1.20 7.13 -8.28
C TYR A 8 -0.43 7.63 -9.50
N GLU A 9 -1.07 7.66 -10.66
CA GLU A 9 -0.48 8.19 -11.89
C GLU A 9 -0.05 9.65 -11.74
N LYS A 10 -0.84 10.47 -11.03
CA LYS A 10 -0.48 11.86 -10.75
C LYS A 10 0.80 11.96 -9.92
N LEU A 11 0.97 11.10 -8.91
CA LEU A 11 2.20 11.06 -8.11
C LEU A 11 3.40 10.59 -8.94
N LEU A 12 3.24 9.56 -9.75
CA LEU A 12 4.29 9.10 -10.67
C LEU A 12 4.69 10.20 -11.67
N ASN A 13 3.71 10.90 -12.24
CA ASN A 13 3.94 11.99 -13.20
C ASN A 13 4.55 13.25 -12.54
N ALA A 14 4.43 13.41 -11.21
CA ALA A 14 5.08 14.50 -10.50
C ALA A 14 6.60 14.29 -10.38
N GLN A 15 7.06 13.07 -10.46
CA GLN A 15 8.48 12.72 -10.53
C GLN A 15 8.98 12.93 -11.97
N ARG A 16 9.90 13.87 -12.14
CA ARG A 16 10.44 14.23 -13.46
C ARG A 16 11.85 13.68 -13.62
N PHE A 17 11.95 12.55 -14.30
CA PHE A 17 13.23 11.92 -14.61
C PHE A 17 13.87 12.53 -15.86
N ASP A 18 15.20 12.76 -15.81
CA ASP A 18 16.02 12.94 -17.02
C ASP A 18 16.68 11.61 -17.36
N PRO A 19 16.32 10.94 -18.47
CA PRO A 19 16.89 9.63 -18.82
C PRO A 19 18.42 9.62 -18.94
N ARG A 20 19.03 10.78 -19.23
CA ARG A 20 20.49 10.92 -19.36
C ARG A 20 21.22 10.90 -18.02
N GLU A 21 20.49 11.14 -16.92
CA GLU A 21 21.01 11.13 -15.55
C GLU A 21 20.80 9.80 -14.84
N LEU A 22 20.02 8.87 -15.43
CA LEU A 22 19.76 7.54 -14.87
C LEU A 22 20.92 6.61 -15.24
N ASP A 23 21.77 6.32 -14.25
CA ASP A 23 22.89 5.41 -14.44
C ASP A 23 22.49 3.95 -14.20
N TYR A 24 22.05 3.27 -15.25
CA TYR A 24 21.59 1.88 -15.19
C TYR A 24 22.70 0.89 -14.76
N SER A 25 23.98 1.27 -14.74
CA SER A 25 25.02 0.44 -14.14
C SER A 25 24.84 0.24 -12.65
N VAL A 26 24.16 1.18 -11.97
CA VAL A 26 23.74 1.07 -10.56
C VAL A 26 22.69 -0.04 -10.42
N LEU A 27 21.69 -0.07 -11.30
CA LEU A 27 20.67 -1.12 -11.33
C LEU A 27 21.31 -2.50 -11.57
N GLU A 28 22.20 -2.63 -12.54
CA GLU A 28 22.90 -3.90 -12.84
C GLU A 28 23.69 -4.41 -11.62
N ARG A 29 24.34 -3.52 -10.88
CA ARG A 29 25.04 -3.85 -9.63
C ARG A 29 24.07 -4.33 -8.56
N HIS A 30 22.94 -3.67 -8.36
CA HIS A 30 21.90 -4.13 -7.44
C HIS A 30 21.35 -5.50 -7.84
N ILE A 31 21.02 -5.70 -9.12
CA ILE A 31 20.55 -6.99 -9.62
C ILE A 31 21.57 -8.11 -9.30
N SER A 32 22.85 -7.85 -9.52
CA SER A 32 23.89 -8.83 -9.21
C SER A 32 23.94 -9.19 -7.73
N GLN A 33 23.84 -8.19 -6.83
CA GLN A 33 23.84 -8.40 -5.39
C GLN A 33 22.57 -9.11 -4.91
N LEU A 34 21.40 -8.69 -5.40
CA LEU A 34 20.11 -9.27 -5.05
C LEU A 34 19.97 -10.71 -5.57
N THR A 35 20.56 -11.03 -6.72
CA THR A 35 20.64 -12.40 -7.24
C THR A 35 21.43 -13.29 -6.28
N LEU A 36 22.59 -12.83 -5.78
CA LEU A 36 23.36 -13.58 -4.78
C LEU A 36 22.59 -13.75 -3.46
N LEU A 37 21.93 -12.67 -3.00
CA LEU A 37 21.12 -12.72 -1.78
C LEU A 37 19.97 -13.73 -1.94
N SER A 38 19.31 -13.77 -3.09
CA SER A 38 18.19 -14.68 -3.35
C SER A 38 18.59 -16.16 -3.32
N GLN A 39 19.88 -16.49 -3.51
CA GLN A 39 20.38 -17.87 -3.41
C GLN A 39 20.44 -18.40 -1.96
N VAL A 40 20.49 -17.51 -0.97
CA VAL A 40 20.57 -17.86 0.45
C VAL A 40 19.34 -17.43 1.24
N SER A 41 18.46 -16.64 0.65
CA SER A 41 17.19 -16.20 1.20
C SER A 41 16.04 -17.02 0.60
N ASN A 42 15.02 -17.31 1.42
CA ASN A 42 13.78 -17.93 0.95
C ASN A 42 12.71 -16.89 0.55
N SER A 43 13.06 -15.60 0.58
CA SER A 43 12.13 -14.51 0.26
C SER A 43 12.04 -14.26 -1.25
N GLY A 44 10.89 -13.85 -1.72
CA GLY A 44 10.73 -13.28 -3.05
C GLY A 44 11.28 -11.85 -3.07
N ILE A 45 12.09 -11.49 -4.06
CA ILE A 45 12.70 -10.16 -4.18
C ILE A 45 12.35 -9.58 -5.54
N THR A 46 11.86 -8.34 -5.57
CA THR A 46 11.62 -7.59 -6.81
C THR A 46 12.20 -6.18 -6.75
N VAL A 47 12.59 -5.64 -7.90
CA VAL A 47 12.96 -4.22 -8.06
C VAL A 47 12.05 -3.61 -9.12
N PHE A 48 11.40 -2.51 -8.76
CA PHE A 48 10.56 -1.75 -9.68
C PHE A 48 11.25 -0.45 -10.06
N ASP A 49 11.29 -0.16 -11.36
CA ASP A 49 11.83 1.07 -11.93
C ASP A 49 10.66 2.05 -12.18
N MET A 50 10.63 3.12 -11.40
CA MET A 50 9.60 4.14 -11.47
C MET A 50 9.62 4.94 -12.78
N TYR A 51 10.78 5.03 -13.45
CA TYR A 51 10.89 5.71 -14.74
C TYR A 51 10.25 4.89 -15.85
N THR A 52 10.60 3.61 -15.97
CA THR A 52 10.03 2.72 -16.99
C THR A 52 8.67 2.17 -16.60
N ARG A 53 8.28 2.29 -15.30
CA ARG A 53 7.06 1.75 -14.69
C ARG A 53 6.93 0.23 -14.86
N ARG A 54 8.06 -0.46 -14.70
CA ARG A 54 8.15 -1.91 -14.86
C ARG A 54 9.05 -2.51 -13.79
N HIS A 55 8.84 -3.80 -13.53
CA HIS A 55 9.78 -4.56 -12.74
C HIS A 55 11.08 -4.76 -13.54
N ALA A 56 12.17 -4.22 -13.02
CA ALA A 56 13.50 -4.36 -13.60
C ALA A 56 14.19 -5.65 -13.15
N PHE A 57 13.72 -6.26 -12.06
CA PHE A 57 14.22 -7.51 -11.51
C PHE A 57 13.13 -8.23 -10.73
N ALA A 58 13.10 -9.57 -10.87
CA ALA A 58 12.41 -10.48 -9.97
C ALA A 58 13.29 -11.69 -9.73
N SER A 59 13.44 -12.10 -8.47
CA SER A 59 14.25 -13.25 -8.10
C SER A 59 13.57 -14.57 -8.51
N TYR A 60 14.37 -15.61 -8.67
CA TYR A 60 13.86 -16.96 -8.91
C TYR A 60 12.90 -17.40 -7.79
N ASN A 61 13.25 -17.11 -6.53
CA ASN A 61 12.38 -17.43 -5.38
C ASN A 61 11.03 -16.72 -5.46
N PHE A 62 10.97 -15.49 -5.97
CA PHE A 62 9.69 -14.80 -6.19
C PHE A 62 8.82 -15.57 -7.19
N ALA A 63 9.40 -15.98 -8.32
CA ALA A 63 8.69 -16.74 -9.33
C ALA A 63 8.22 -18.10 -8.79
N GLU A 64 9.06 -18.81 -8.04
CA GLU A 64 8.75 -20.12 -7.48
C GLU A 64 7.68 -20.05 -6.39
N LEU A 65 7.83 -19.17 -5.39
CA LEU A 65 6.90 -19.02 -4.26
C LEU A 65 5.51 -18.62 -4.72
N PHE A 66 5.44 -17.72 -5.69
CA PHE A 66 4.17 -17.12 -6.12
C PHE A 66 3.70 -17.62 -7.49
N GLN A 67 4.41 -18.58 -8.08
CA GLN A 67 4.10 -19.17 -9.39
C GLN A 67 3.94 -18.13 -10.50
N TYR A 68 4.86 -17.14 -10.51
CA TYR A 68 4.98 -16.19 -11.61
C TYR A 68 5.96 -16.73 -12.67
N ASP A 69 5.66 -16.40 -13.94
CA ASP A 69 6.59 -16.65 -15.02
C ASP A 69 7.57 -15.48 -15.17
N LEU A 70 8.87 -15.75 -15.01
CA LEU A 70 9.92 -14.72 -15.08
C LEU A 70 10.00 -14.03 -16.45
N GLU A 71 9.69 -14.73 -17.55
CA GLU A 71 9.69 -14.13 -18.89
C GLU A 71 8.54 -13.14 -19.05
N SER A 72 7.38 -13.47 -18.48
CA SER A 72 6.20 -12.60 -18.47
C SER A 72 6.42 -11.35 -17.61
N ILE A 73 7.18 -11.43 -16.52
CA ILE A 73 7.49 -10.28 -15.66
C ILE A 73 8.22 -9.17 -16.43
N ALA A 74 9.12 -9.52 -17.34
CA ALA A 74 9.87 -8.53 -18.13
C ALA A 74 9.02 -7.78 -19.16
N THR A 75 7.89 -8.36 -19.56
CA THR A 75 6.99 -7.82 -20.61
C THR A 75 5.63 -7.39 -20.06
N GLU A 76 5.42 -7.48 -18.75
CA GLU A 76 4.15 -7.27 -18.08
C GLU A 76 3.51 -5.90 -18.34
N ASP A 77 2.18 -5.90 -18.30
CA ASP A 77 1.41 -4.70 -18.03
C ASP A 77 1.14 -4.55 -16.52
N SER A 78 0.57 -3.42 -16.14
CA SER A 78 0.30 -3.09 -14.71
C SER A 78 -0.63 -4.09 -14.01
N ASP A 79 -1.35 -4.93 -14.75
CA ASP A 79 -2.33 -5.85 -14.18
C ASP A 79 -1.75 -7.24 -13.86
N TYR A 80 -0.55 -7.56 -14.34
CA TYR A 80 0.06 -8.87 -14.15
C TYR A 80 0.21 -9.24 -12.66
N PHE A 81 0.72 -8.31 -11.84
CA PHE A 81 0.85 -8.49 -10.39
C PHE A 81 -0.46 -8.19 -9.66
N THR A 82 -1.07 -7.05 -9.95
CA THR A 82 -2.28 -6.59 -9.25
C THR A 82 -3.48 -7.50 -9.50
N GLY A 83 -3.53 -8.15 -10.68
CA GLY A 83 -4.56 -9.10 -11.04
C GLY A 83 -4.65 -10.32 -10.12
N ARG A 84 -3.55 -10.70 -9.46
CA ARG A 84 -3.49 -11.88 -8.56
C ARG A 84 -3.74 -11.53 -7.10
N ILE A 85 -3.77 -10.25 -6.74
CA ILE A 85 -4.11 -9.81 -5.38
C ILE A 85 -5.61 -10.06 -5.14
N HIS A 86 -5.96 -10.52 -3.92
CA HIS A 86 -7.35 -10.73 -3.55
C HIS A 86 -8.17 -9.45 -3.76
N PRO A 87 -9.37 -9.53 -4.38
CA PRO A 87 -10.17 -8.34 -4.69
C PRO A 87 -10.41 -7.39 -3.52
N ASP A 88 -10.66 -7.93 -2.33
CA ASP A 88 -10.91 -7.12 -1.12
C ASP A 88 -9.65 -6.37 -0.65
N ASP A 89 -8.45 -6.88 -0.96
CA ASP A 89 -7.19 -6.31 -0.49
C ASP A 89 -6.63 -5.26 -1.47
N ARG A 90 -7.00 -5.33 -2.76
CA ARG A 90 -6.49 -4.46 -3.84
C ARG A 90 -6.65 -2.98 -3.54
N LYS A 91 -7.85 -2.58 -3.08
CA LYS A 91 -8.17 -1.17 -2.85
C LYS A 91 -7.34 -0.59 -1.71
N GLU A 92 -7.17 -1.38 -0.65
CA GLU A 92 -6.37 -0.98 0.50
C GLU A 92 -4.88 -0.89 0.15
N LEU A 93 -4.36 -1.90 -0.51
CA LEU A 93 -2.96 -1.92 -0.95
C LEU A 93 -2.63 -0.73 -1.86
N HIS A 94 -3.52 -0.36 -2.80
CA HIS A 94 -3.37 0.84 -3.62
C HIS A 94 -3.32 2.12 -2.78
N ARG A 95 -4.21 2.26 -1.80
CA ARG A 95 -4.20 3.42 -0.88
C ARG A 95 -2.90 3.52 -0.10
N ASN A 96 -2.43 2.39 0.40
CA ASN A 96 -1.21 2.30 1.20
C ASN A 96 0.02 2.68 0.35
N GLY A 97 0.10 2.17 -0.87
CA GLY A 97 1.15 2.52 -1.82
C GLY A 97 1.16 4.03 -2.15
N ILE A 98 -0.02 4.62 -2.40
CA ILE A 98 -0.17 6.08 -2.64
C ILE A 98 0.27 6.87 -1.41
N ALA A 99 -0.19 6.49 -0.21
CA ALA A 99 0.14 7.18 1.03
C ALA A 99 1.64 7.08 1.35
N CYS A 100 2.22 5.90 1.17
CA CYS A 100 3.66 5.66 1.34
C CYS A 100 4.48 6.49 0.35
N LEU A 101 4.14 6.44 -0.94
CA LEU A 101 4.86 7.18 -1.97
C LEU A 101 4.83 8.70 -1.69
N ARG A 102 3.66 9.24 -1.32
CA ARG A 102 3.53 10.64 -0.92
C ARG A 102 4.39 10.97 0.30
N TYR A 103 4.31 10.14 1.34
CA TYR A 103 5.12 10.32 2.55
C TYR A 103 6.62 10.36 2.22
N LEU A 104 7.11 9.40 1.42
CA LEU A 104 8.52 9.32 1.04
C LEU A 104 8.97 10.50 0.15
N MET A 105 8.07 11.03 -0.71
CA MET A 105 8.35 12.22 -1.52
C MET A 105 8.42 13.49 -0.66
N ASP A 106 7.60 13.58 0.38
CA ASP A 106 7.54 14.72 1.30
C ASP A 106 8.66 14.69 2.35
N HIS A 107 9.23 13.50 2.64
CA HIS A 107 10.25 13.27 3.68
C HIS A 107 11.45 12.50 3.10
N LYS A 108 12.06 13.06 2.06
CA LYS A 108 13.17 12.41 1.32
C LYS A 108 14.36 12.04 2.21
N GLU A 109 14.61 12.80 3.24
CA GLU A 109 15.70 12.58 4.23
C GLU A 109 15.46 11.31 5.07
N LEU A 110 14.20 10.92 5.27
CA LEU A 110 13.83 9.72 6.03
C LEU A 110 13.64 8.50 5.12
N ALA A 111 13.41 8.71 3.83
CA ALA A 111 13.06 7.64 2.90
C ALA A 111 14.08 6.49 2.84
N PRO A 112 15.41 6.71 2.98
CA PRO A 112 16.38 5.61 3.04
C PRO A 112 16.22 4.71 4.27
N ASP A 113 15.60 5.19 5.35
CA ASP A 113 15.51 4.52 6.64
C ASP A 113 14.10 3.97 6.95
N VAL A 114 13.14 4.18 6.02
CA VAL A 114 11.74 3.79 6.23
C VAL A 114 11.35 2.67 5.28
N LYS A 115 10.63 1.70 5.82
CA LYS A 115 9.96 0.62 5.07
C LYS A 115 8.47 0.71 5.26
N LEU A 116 7.72 0.47 4.19
CA LEU A 116 6.32 0.10 4.28
C LEU A 116 6.23 -1.41 4.52
N ILE A 117 5.46 -1.80 5.50
CA ILE A 117 5.12 -3.20 5.78
C ILE A 117 3.65 -3.38 5.45
N ASP A 118 3.36 -4.20 4.46
CA ASP A 118 2.00 -4.55 4.03
C ASP A 118 1.75 -6.05 4.18
N GLU A 119 0.53 -6.42 4.56
CA GLU A 119 0.07 -7.81 4.51
C GLU A 119 -1.19 -7.91 3.65
N TYR A 120 -1.18 -8.81 2.67
CA TYR A 120 -2.29 -9.01 1.75
C TYR A 120 -2.31 -10.44 1.20
N ARG A 121 -3.36 -10.79 0.49
CA ARG A 121 -3.54 -12.13 -0.08
C ARG A 121 -3.24 -12.13 -1.59
N VAL A 122 -2.44 -13.11 -2.02
CA VAL A 122 -2.09 -13.34 -3.43
C VAL A 122 -2.60 -14.71 -3.87
N ASP A 123 -3.17 -14.80 -5.05
CA ASP A 123 -3.53 -16.08 -5.67
C ASP A 123 -2.27 -16.83 -6.12
N VAL A 124 -2.08 -18.00 -5.54
CA VAL A 124 -0.99 -18.91 -5.88
C VAL A 124 -1.62 -20.25 -6.28
N GLY A 125 -1.70 -20.50 -7.58
CA GLY A 125 -2.26 -21.75 -8.12
C GLY A 125 -3.73 -22.00 -7.75
N GLY A 126 -4.56 -20.97 -7.72
CA GLY A 126 -6.00 -21.05 -7.43
C GLY A 126 -6.35 -21.01 -5.94
N ARG A 127 -5.40 -20.75 -5.07
CA ARG A 127 -5.63 -20.51 -3.64
C ARG A 127 -4.99 -19.20 -3.19
N TYR A 128 -5.66 -18.52 -2.27
CA TYR A 128 -5.10 -17.30 -1.69
C TYR A 128 -4.12 -17.62 -0.56
N VAL A 129 -2.91 -17.10 -0.69
CA VAL A 129 -1.84 -17.17 0.31
C VAL A 129 -1.62 -15.76 0.86
N ARG A 130 -1.54 -15.63 2.19
CA ARG A 130 -1.20 -14.36 2.83
C ARG A 130 0.29 -14.13 2.74
N VAL A 131 0.67 -12.94 2.29
CA VAL A 131 2.05 -12.50 2.17
C VAL A 131 2.30 -11.29 3.05
N ILE A 132 3.52 -11.14 3.51
CA ILE A 132 4.06 -9.91 4.10
C ILE A 132 5.05 -9.32 3.11
N GLU A 133 4.85 -8.06 2.75
CA GLU A 133 5.73 -7.31 1.87
C GLU A 133 6.43 -6.19 2.65
N GLN A 134 7.74 -6.09 2.45
CA GLN A 134 8.57 -4.98 2.91
C GLN A 134 8.97 -4.16 1.68
N PHE A 135 8.37 -3.00 1.51
CA PHE A 135 8.72 -2.07 0.44
C PHE A 135 9.63 -0.95 0.96
N GLN A 136 10.66 -0.60 0.20
CA GLN A 136 11.57 0.52 0.51
C GLN A 136 12.14 1.16 -0.76
N VAL A 137 12.64 2.39 -0.62
CA VAL A 137 13.42 3.03 -1.68
C VAL A 137 14.77 2.34 -1.78
N LEU A 138 15.18 1.99 -3.00
CA LEU A 138 16.49 1.42 -3.30
C LEU A 138 17.46 2.50 -3.81
N GLU A 139 17.00 3.34 -4.75
CA GLU A 139 17.80 4.43 -5.31
C GLU A 139 16.96 5.66 -5.62
N PHE A 140 17.58 6.83 -5.45
CA PHE A 140 17.07 8.10 -5.96
C PHE A 140 17.85 8.49 -7.21
N ASP A 141 17.22 9.22 -8.12
CA ASP A 141 17.94 9.92 -9.17
C ASP A 141 18.69 11.15 -8.60
N ARG A 142 19.48 11.82 -9.42
CA ARG A 142 20.23 13.02 -9.02
C ARG A 142 19.36 14.21 -8.60
N SER A 143 18.12 14.23 -9.08
CA SER A 143 17.12 15.26 -8.75
C SER A 143 16.34 14.91 -7.48
N GLY A 144 16.59 13.77 -6.86
CA GLY A 144 15.91 13.28 -5.66
C GLY A 144 14.52 12.74 -5.93
N ASN A 145 14.23 12.28 -7.15
CA ASN A 145 13.06 11.46 -7.42
C ASN A 145 13.35 10.00 -7.02
N ILE A 146 12.33 9.30 -6.53
CA ILE A 146 12.43 7.87 -6.23
C ILE A 146 12.54 7.13 -7.56
N TRP A 147 13.72 6.61 -7.87
CA TRP A 147 13.98 5.93 -9.13
C TRP A 147 13.75 4.43 -9.03
N LEU A 148 14.42 3.78 -8.10
CA LEU A 148 14.28 2.33 -7.90
C LEU A 148 13.68 2.05 -6.53
N SER A 149 12.75 1.10 -6.48
CA SER A 149 12.21 0.56 -5.24
C SER A 149 12.44 -0.93 -5.14
N LEU A 150 12.60 -1.42 -3.92
CA LEU A 150 12.82 -2.81 -3.57
C LEU A 150 11.62 -3.33 -2.79
N SER A 151 11.09 -4.47 -3.20
CA SER A 151 10.14 -5.24 -2.41
C SER A 151 10.72 -6.60 -2.04
N ILE A 152 10.58 -6.98 -0.76
CA ILE A 152 10.91 -8.29 -0.24
C ILE A 152 9.61 -8.90 0.28
N LEU A 153 9.25 -10.07 -0.24
CA LEU A 153 7.99 -10.74 0.03
C LEU A 153 8.22 -12.11 0.65
N ASP A 154 7.51 -12.38 1.72
CA ASP A 154 7.48 -13.67 2.41
C ASP A 154 6.04 -14.16 2.59
N VAL A 155 5.86 -15.48 2.74
CA VAL A 155 4.58 -16.02 3.19
C VAL A 155 4.38 -15.62 4.65
N SER A 156 3.30 -14.91 4.96
CA SER A 156 3.02 -14.47 6.31
C SER A 156 2.57 -15.64 7.20
N PRO A 157 3.16 -15.83 8.39
CA PRO A 157 2.67 -16.78 9.37
C PRO A 157 1.38 -16.29 10.06
N ASN A 158 1.05 -15.00 9.94
CA ASN A 158 -0.09 -14.39 10.59
C ASN A 158 -1.39 -14.78 9.91
N GLN A 159 -2.39 -15.13 10.69
CA GLN A 159 -3.75 -15.36 10.21
C GLN A 159 -4.68 -14.16 10.52
N GLY A 160 -4.18 -13.16 11.26
CA GLY A 160 -4.87 -11.92 11.59
C GLY A 160 -4.73 -10.84 10.52
N THR A 161 -5.51 -9.79 10.66
CA THR A 161 -5.40 -8.58 9.82
C THR A 161 -4.65 -7.52 10.63
N GLU A 162 -3.35 -7.48 10.53
CA GLU A 162 -2.59 -6.32 10.98
C GLU A 162 -2.60 -5.28 9.87
N GLY A 163 -2.83 -4.01 10.22
CA GLY A 163 -2.87 -2.92 9.25
C GLY A 163 -1.47 -2.56 8.76
N SER A 164 -1.40 -1.90 7.61
CA SER A 164 -0.15 -1.43 7.03
C SER A 164 0.53 -0.39 7.90
N GLN A 165 1.84 -0.48 8.02
CA GLN A 165 2.65 0.34 8.92
C GLN A 165 3.90 0.84 8.21
N LEU A 166 4.38 2.01 8.62
CA LEU A 166 5.72 2.48 8.32
C LEU A 166 6.64 2.10 9.49
N LEU A 167 7.79 1.56 9.16
CA LEU A 167 8.84 1.20 10.10
C LEU A 167 10.10 2.01 9.78
N ASN A 168 10.56 2.82 10.73
CA ASN A 168 11.93 3.29 10.71
C ASN A 168 12.83 2.18 11.28
N TYR A 169 13.56 1.49 10.41
CA TYR A 169 14.34 0.32 10.81
C TYR A 169 15.60 0.67 11.62
N ARG A 170 16.06 1.94 11.62
CA ARG A 170 17.19 2.39 12.45
C ARG A 170 16.78 2.63 13.89
N THR A 171 15.62 3.25 14.08
CA THR A 171 15.13 3.61 15.42
C THR A 171 14.23 2.52 16.02
N GLY A 172 13.68 1.64 15.19
CA GLY A 172 12.65 0.68 15.56
C GLY A 172 11.26 1.33 15.74
N GLU A 173 11.11 2.61 15.42
CA GLU A 173 9.84 3.31 15.52
C GLU A 173 8.86 2.82 14.46
N VAL A 174 7.67 2.42 14.92
CA VAL A 174 6.56 2.01 14.06
C VAL A 174 5.48 3.08 14.12
N PHE A 175 5.02 3.54 12.98
CA PHE A 175 3.96 4.55 12.91
C PHE A 175 2.96 4.23 11.79
N PRO A 176 1.68 4.64 11.99
CA PRO A 176 0.65 4.40 10.97
C PRO A 176 0.94 5.22 9.71
N LEU A 177 0.53 4.70 8.56
CA LEU A 177 0.57 5.46 7.31
C LEU A 177 -0.22 6.76 7.45
N PRO A 178 0.39 7.93 7.18
CA PRO A 178 -0.33 9.19 7.17
C PRO A 178 -1.29 9.21 5.98
N THR A 179 -2.58 9.07 6.28
CA THR A 179 -3.62 9.12 5.25
C THR A 179 -4.38 10.45 5.36
N PRO A 180 -4.41 11.27 4.29
CA PRO A 180 -5.10 12.56 4.30
C PRO A 180 -6.59 12.45 4.64
N GLU A 181 -7.22 11.34 4.27
CA GLU A 181 -8.65 11.13 4.43
C GLU A 181 -9.10 11.06 5.88
N VAL A 182 -8.21 10.61 6.77
CA VAL A 182 -8.51 10.43 8.19
C VAL A 182 -8.54 11.74 8.95
N SER A 183 -7.66 12.67 8.60
CA SER A 183 -7.65 14.03 9.18
C SER A 183 -8.89 14.83 8.75
N SER A 184 -9.58 14.41 7.68
CA SER A 184 -10.75 15.09 7.12
C SER A 184 -12.07 14.77 7.79
N LEU A 185 -12.14 13.72 8.63
CA LEU A 185 -13.38 13.41 9.36
C LEU A 185 -13.63 14.46 10.47
N SER A 186 -14.81 15.07 10.45
CA SER A 186 -15.27 15.92 11.54
C SER A 186 -15.44 15.12 12.84
N SER A 187 -15.49 15.81 13.99
CA SER A 187 -15.74 15.16 15.29
C SER A 187 -17.05 14.36 15.28
N ARG A 188 -18.09 14.88 14.59
CA ARG A 188 -19.38 14.23 14.46
C ARG A 188 -19.33 12.98 13.59
N GLU A 189 -18.60 13.02 12.50
CA GLU A 189 -18.41 11.84 11.63
C GLU A 189 -17.63 10.74 12.35
N ARG A 190 -16.60 11.08 13.14
CA ARG A 190 -15.88 10.11 13.98
C ARG A 190 -16.78 9.46 15.04
N GLU A 191 -17.63 10.25 15.69
CA GLU A 191 -18.59 9.75 16.68
C GLU A 191 -19.57 8.76 16.04
N ILE A 192 -20.13 9.10 14.88
CA ILE A 192 -21.05 8.25 14.13
C ILE A 192 -20.33 6.97 13.68
N LEU A 193 -19.10 7.07 13.18
CA LEU A 193 -18.31 5.91 12.75
C LEU A 193 -18.01 4.94 13.91
N ARG A 194 -17.73 5.46 15.13
CA ARG A 194 -17.61 4.65 16.34
C ARG A 194 -18.92 3.92 16.71
N LEU A 195 -20.07 4.55 16.52
CA LEU A 195 -21.35 3.89 16.79
C LEU A 195 -21.65 2.80 15.75
N ILE A 196 -21.30 3.05 14.48
CA ILE A 196 -21.39 2.05 13.41
C ILE A 196 -20.48 0.84 13.72
N SER A 197 -19.26 1.05 14.21
CA SER A 197 -18.34 -0.04 14.57
C SER A 197 -18.85 -0.92 15.73
N ARG A 198 -19.74 -0.36 16.56
CA ARG A 198 -20.45 -1.09 17.64
C ARG A 198 -21.74 -1.76 17.15
N GLY A 199 -21.98 -1.80 15.85
CA GLY A 199 -23.15 -2.44 15.24
C GLY A 199 -24.44 -1.63 15.31
N LYS A 200 -24.41 -0.33 15.67
CA LYS A 200 -25.59 0.51 15.78
C LYS A 200 -26.22 0.82 14.42
N LEU A 201 -27.53 0.68 14.34
CA LEU A 201 -28.33 1.05 13.18
C LEU A 201 -28.53 2.58 13.12
N SER A 202 -28.80 3.12 11.93
CA SER A 202 -29.01 4.58 11.76
C SER A 202 -30.09 5.14 12.67
N LYS A 203 -31.15 4.38 12.99
CA LYS A 203 -32.20 4.79 13.90
C LYS A 203 -31.69 4.90 15.34
N GLU A 204 -30.92 3.92 15.82
CA GLU A 204 -30.35 3.94 17.17
C GLU A 204 -29.32 5.07 17.34
N ILE A 205 -28.56 5.36 16.27
CA ILE A 205 -27.59 6.46 16.24
C ILE A 205 -28.34 7.79 16.30
N ALA A 206 -29.44 7.93 15.54
CA ALA A 206 -30.26 9.12 15.51
C ALA A 206 -30.85 9.43 16.91
N ASP A 207 -31.41 8.40 17.57
CA ASP A 207 -31.96 8.50 18.94
C ASP A 207 -30.86 8.87 19.95
N GLN A 208 -29.71 8.21 19.91
CA GLN A 208 -28.60 8.44 20.83
C GLN A 208 -27.96 9.83 20.68
N LEU A 209 -27.95 10.37 19.48
CA LEU A 209 -27.32 11.64 19.16
C LEU A 209 -28.29 12.81 19.06
N ASN A 210 -29.59 12.57 19.30
CA ASN A 210 -30.72 13.55 19.20
C ASN A 210 -30.72 14.28 17.83
N ILE A 211 -30.57 13.52 16.72
CA ILE A 211 -30.64 14.02 15.35
C ILE A 211 -31.59 13.16 14.51
N SER A 212 -31.95 13.64 13.33
CA SER A 212 -32.79 12.83 12.43
C SER A 212 -32.01 11.65 11.81
N VAL A 213 -32.73 10.56 11.49
CA VAL A 213 -32.18 9.44 10.72
C VAL A 213 -31.60 9.92 9.38
N HIS A 214 -32.24 10.90 8.76
CA HIS A 214 -31.76 11.53 7.53
C HIS A 214 -30.39 12.16 7.73
N THR A 215 -30.19 12.91 8.83
CA THR A 215 -28.89 13.52 9.19
C THR A 215 -27.80 12.46 9.41
N VAL A 216 -28.14 11.34 10.08
CA VAL A 216 -27.19 10.22 10.26
C VAL A 216 -26.80 9.65 8.91
N ASN A 217 -27.76 9.43 8.00
CA ASN A 217 -27.46 8.88 6.66
C ASN A 217 -26.60 9.84 5.82
N THR A 218 -26.82 11.16 5.94
CA THR A 218 -25.96 12.17 5.29
C THR A 218 -24.51 12.08 5.82
N HIS A 219 -24.33 11.99 7.15
CA HIS A 219 -23.01 11.80 7.71
C HIS A 219 -22.37 10.48 7.27
N ARG A 220 -23.13 9.37 7.20
CA ARG A 220 -22.65 8.10 6.68
C ARG A 220 -22.15 8.23 5.25
N GLN A 221 -22.89 8.93 4.39
CA GLN A 221 -22.49 9.19 3.02
C GLN A 221 -21.17 9.98 2.97
N HIS A 222 -21.06 11.06 3.74
CA HIS A 222 -19.83 11.86 3.83
C HIS A 222 -18.64 11.04 4.36
N ILE A 223 -18.87 10.14 5.33
CA ILE A 223 -17.84 9.24 5.83
C ILE A 223 -17.35 8.32 4.72
N LEU A 224 -18.26 7.71 3.95
CA LEU A 224 -17.92 6.84 2.83
C LEU A 224 -17.12 7.60 1.76
N GLU A 225 -17.55 8.79 1.39
CA GLU A 225 -16.86 9.66 0.43
C GLU A 225 -15.46 10.04 0.92
N LYS A 226 -15.32 10.51 2.16
CA LYS A 226 -14.05 10.94 2.75
C LYS A 226 -13.07 9.82 2.95
N LEU A 227 -13.55 8.63 3.33
CA LEU A 227 -12.71 7.43 3.48
C LEU A 227 -12.59 6.64 2.18
N ASN A 228 -13.22 7.11 1.09
CA ASN A 228 -13.31 6.42 -0.19
C ASN A 228 -13.69 4.94 -0.01
N ALA A 229 -14.69 4.68 0.85
CA ALA A 229 -15.20 3.36 1.19
C ALA A 229 -16.49 3.07 0.45
N ASP A 230 -16.68 1.83 -0.01
CA ASP A 230 -17.88 1.44 -0.76
C ASP A 230 -19.08 1.17 0.15
N ASN A 231 -18.80 0.84 1.43
CA ASN A 231 -19.81 0.58 2.43
C ASN A 231 -19.31 0.84 3.86
N SER A 232 -20.25 0.85 4.82
CA SER A 232 -19.95 1.16 6.22
C SER A 232 -19.02 0.16 6.90
N MET A 233 -19.05 -1.12 6.51
CA MET A 233 -18.15 -2.14 7.07
C MET A 233 -16.72 -1.91 6.61
N GLU A 234 -16.55 -1.55 5.36
CA GLU A 234 -15.24 -1.16 4.84
C GLU A 234 -14.71 0.10 5.52
N ALA A 235 -15.56 1.12 5.70
CA ALA A 235 -15.21 2.34 6.45
C ALA A 235 -14.76 2.03 7.89
N VAL A 236 -15.48 1.13 8.58
CA VAL A 236 -15.12 0.70 9.94
C VAL A 236 -13.79 -0.07 9.94
N ARG A 237 -13.59 -1.03 9.03
CA ARG A 237 -12.35 -1.79 8.91
C ARG A 237 -11.17 -0.85 8.66
N TYR A 238 -11.32 0.07 7.72
CA TYR A 238 -10.33 1.09 7.40
C TYR A 238 -9.96 1.97 8.60
N ALA A 239 -10.96 2.44 9.33
CA ALA A 239 -10.76 3.28 10.52
C ALA A 239 -10.15 2.51 11.69
N SER A 240 -10.53 1.24 11.88
CA SER A 240 -9.97 0.36 12.93
C SER A 240 -8.48 0.10 12.71
N ALA A 241 -8.10 -0.25 11.49
CA ALA A 241 -6.71 -0.51 11.12
C ALA A 241 -5.77 0.69 11.36
N ARG A 242 -6.34 1.89 11.50
CA ARG A 242 -5.61 3.16 11.73
C ARG A 242 -5.81 3.77 13.12
N GLY A 243 -6.37 3.01 14.06
CA GLY A 243 -6.54 3.45 15.45
C GLY A 243 -7.54 4.61 15.65
N LEU A 244 -8.42 4.88 14.68
CA LEU A 244 -9.37 5.99 14.72
C LEU A 244 -10.61 5.72 15.57
N LEU A 245 -10.83 4.49 15.95
CA LEU A 245 -11.99 4.05 16.71
C LEU A 245 -11.68 3.82 18.19
N THR A 246 -10.46 4.09 18.62
CA THR A 246 -10.05 4.14 20.03
C THR A 246 -10.62 5.35 20.75
#